data_6ddd5fe5f56641a2e9761c8692141caa
#
_entry.id   6ddd5fe5f56641a2e9761c8692141caa
#
_cell.length_a   1.000
_cell.length_b   1.000
_cell.length_c   1.000
_cell.angle_alpha   90.00
_cell.angle_beta   90.00
_cell.angle_gamma   90.00
#
_symmetry.space_group_name_H-M   'P 1'
#
loop_
_entity.id
_entity.type
_entity.pdbx_description
1 polymer ?
#
loop_
_entity_poly.entity_id
_entity_poly.type
_entity_poly.pdbx_seq_one_letter_code
_entity_poly.pdbx_strand_id
1 'polypeptide(L)'
;MTANTAYTASSHEATKNSFSRRALIGGTAALGAVGLLSACGNGSASSEKTKAAGAGAKIEDLYDINAQDVNSLKKGGILRLPAGSIGPNFNFYTQSGNTSDNVNVMSTISQAGMWNLDFDGTYKLNTDFAVSFEHSKKGDKIQVAVKLNPKAVFNDGTPITYKALQSTWNIFKSLDNGYNIVSSGIYEFVESVEKGEDDYSATVTFSKPFYPLQSLFSEILHPAL
;
A
#
# COMPACT_ATOMS: atom_id res chain seq x y z
N MET A 1 -36.90 -26.66 43.34
CA MET A 1 -37.57 -27.17 42.13
C MET A 1 -36.78 -26.64 40.93
N THR A 2 -35.92 -27.47 40.42
CA THR A 2 -35.00 -27.18 39.33
C THR A 2 -35.55 -27.86 38.08
N ALA A 3 -35.83 -27.06 37.04
CA ALA A 3 -36.20 -27.59 35.73
C ALA A 3 -34.99 -27.49 34.80
N ASN A 4 -34.45 -28.65 34.46
CA ASN A 4 -33.38 -28.86 33.52
C ASN A 4 -34.03 -29.07 32.14
N THR A 5 -33.78 -28.17 31.18
CA THR A 5 -34.21 -28.33 29.79
C THR A 5 -33.00 -28.75 28.95
N ALA A 6 -32.98 -30.02 28.59
CA ALA A 6 -31.97 -30.59 27.69
C ALA A 6 -32.26 -30.17 26.23
N TYR A 7 -31.29 -29.60 25.56
CA TYR A 7 -31.30 -29.33 24.13
C TYR A 7 -30.70 -30.55 23.41
N THR A 8 -31.51 -31.24 22.64
CA THR A 8 -31.06 -32.31 21.73
C THR A 8 -30.50 -31.69 20.44
N ALA A 9 -29.23 -31.90 20.17
CA ALA A 9 -28.59 -31.56 18.91
C ALA A 9 -28.93 -32.60 17.83
N SER A 10 -29.57 -32.14 16.75
CA SER A 10 -29.80 -32.92 15.55
C SER A 10 -28.53 -32.93 14.71
N SER A 11 -27.95 -34.09 14.49
CA SER A 11 -26.81 -34.32 13.61
C SER A 11 -27.28 -34.34 12.17
N HIS A 12 -26.94 -33.30 11.41
CA HIS A 12 -26.95 -33.35 9.95
C HIS A 12 -25.60 -33.89 9.45
N GLU A 13 -25.63 -35.08 8.86
CA GLU A 13 -24.51 -35.62 8.09
C GLU A 13 -24.24 -34.74 6.87
N ALA A 14 -23.09 -34.09 6.86
CA ALA A 14 -22.58 -33.38 5.70
C ALA A 14 -21.86 -34.35 4.77
N THR A 15 -22.46 -34.64 3.63
CA THR A 15 -21.84 -35.36 2.51
C THR A 15 -20.62 -34.61 2.03
N LYS A 16 -19.42 -35.17 2.24
CA LYS A 16 -18.15 -34.65 1.73
C LYS A 16 -18.02 -34.92 0.25
N ASN A 17 -18.40 -33.98 -0.59
CA ASN A 17 -17.99 -33.98 -1.99
C ASN A 17 -16.56 -33.39 -2.10
N SER A 18 -15.58 -34.29 -2.18
CA SER A 18 -14.20 -33.91 -2.45
C SER A 18 -14.01 -33.67 -3.95
N PHE A 19 -13.98 -32.41 -4.37
CA PHE A 19 -13.55 -32.05 -5.70
C PHE A 19 -12.02 -32.13 -5.79
N SER A 20 -11.53 -33.11 -6.58
CA SER A 20 -10.11 -33.26 -6.87
C SER A 20 -9.62 -32.11 -7.76
N ARG A 21 -8.52 -31.47 -7.33
CA ARG A 21 -7.82 -30.37 -8.08
C ARG A 21 -7.31 -30.80 -9.47
N ARG A 22 -7.39 -32.08 -9.82
CA ARG A 22 -6.94 -32.63 -11.13
C ARG A 22 -8.03 -32.62 -12.22
N ALA A 23 -9.28 -32.31 -11.89
CA ALA A 23 -10.38 -32.26 -12.87
C ALA A 23 -10.52 -30.91 -13.60
N LEU A 24 -9.69 -29.91 -13.29
CA LEU A 24 -9.78 -28.55 -13.86
C LEU A 24 -8.82 -28.28 -15.03
N ILE A 25 -8.04 -29.27 -15.47
CA ILE A 25 -7.04 -29.11 -16.56
C ILE A 25 -7.30 -30.08 -17.72
N GLY A 26 -8.55 -30.39 -18.02
CA GLY A 26 -8.83 -31.26 -19.14
C GLY A 26 -10.21 -31.05 -19.71
N GLY A 27 -10.40 -29.96 -20.44
CA GLY A 27 -11.69 -29.72 -21.09
C GLY A 27 -11.66 -28.49 -21.99
N THR A 28 -10.86 -28.53 -23.04
CA THR A 28 -11.07 -27.72 -24.24
C THR A 28 -12.23 -28.29 -24.99
N ALA A 29 -13.22 -27.49 -25.27
CA ALA A 29 -14.01 -27.40 -26.48
C ALA A 29 -15.50 -27.13 -26.20
N ALA A 30 -15.94 -26.09 -26.85
CA ALA A 30 -17.25 -25.90 -27.46
C ALA A 30 -18.39 -25.29 -26.64
N LEU A 31 -18.66 -24.05 -27.04
CA LEU A 31 -20.00 -23.49 -27.34
C LEU A 31 -20.97 -23.23 -26.17
N GLY A 32 -21.17 -21.94 -25.90
CA GLY A 32 -22.53 -21.44 -25.72
C GLY A 32 -23.09 -21.49 -24.29
N ALA A 33 -22.73 -20.53 -23.48
CA ALA A 33 -23.64 -20.08 -22.41
C ALA A 33 -23.37 -18.62 -22.03
N VAL A 34 -23.63 -17.71 -22.96
CA VAL A 34 -23.95 -16.32 -22.63
C VAL A 34 -25.41 -16.30 -22.25
N GLY A 35 -25.69 -16.05 -21.01
CA GLY A 35 -27.03 -15.81 -20.53
C GLY A 35 -27.28 -16.50 -19.21
N LEU A 36 -27.30 -15.72 -18.16
CA LEU A 36 -28.11 -15.82 -16.95
C LEU A 36 -27.38 -15.20 -15.75
N LEU A 37 -27.22 -13.87 -15.77
CA LEU A 37 -27.08 -13.06 -14.56
C LEU A 37 -27.82 -11.72 -14.80
N SER A 38 -29.07 -11.81 -15.21
CA SER A 38 -29.99 -10.67 -15.20
C SER A 38 -31.23 -11.05 -14.41
N ALA A 39 -31.12 -10.98 -13.10
CA ALA A 39 -32.30 -10.93 -12.24
C ALA A 39 -31.89 -10.28 -10.91
N CYS A 40 -32.27 -9.04 -10.78
CA CYS A 40 -32.85 -8.38 -9.62
C CYS A 40 -32.49 -6.89 -9.62
N GLY A 41 -33.46 -6.05 -9.86
CA GLY A 41 -33.34 -4.63 -9.57
C GLY A 41 -34.04 -3.74 -10.59
N ASN A 42 -35.37 -3.62 -10.44
CA ASN A 42 -36.16 -2.60 -11.11
C ASN A 42 -35.75 -1.23 -10.53
N GLY A 43 -34.92 -0.48 -11.24
CA GLY A 43 -34.57 0.90 -10.93
C GLY A 43 -34.00 1.53 -12.19
N SER A 44 -34.74 2.48 -12.77
CA SER A 44 -34.30 3.25 -13.92
C SER A 44 -33.04 4.05 -13.57
N ALA A 45 -31.88 3.51 -13.86
CA ALA A 45 -30.63 4.25 -13.94
C ALA A 45 -30.09 4.09 -15.36
N SER A 46 -29.73 5.19 -15.98
CA SER A 46 -29.09 5.25 -17.29
C SER A 46 -27.91 4.26 -17.32
N SER A 47 -28.06 3.24 -18.16
CA SER A 47 -27.02 2.23 -18.36
C SER A 47 -25.86 2.84 -19.14
N GLU A 48 -24.91 3.45 -18.47
CA GLU A 48 -23.55 3.49 -18.96
C GLU A 48 -23.05 2.04 -18.99
N LYS A 49 -22.84 1.56 -20.21
CA LYS A 49 -22.31 0.22 -20.46
C LYS A 49 -20.91 0.15 -19.85
N THR A 50 -20.80 -0.38 -18.65
CA THR A 50 -19.51 -0.82 -18.12
C THR A 50 -18.99 -1.90 -19.06
N LYS A 51 -18.05 -1.56 -19.92
CA LYS A 51 -17.33 -2.54 -20.74
C LYS A 51 -16.59 -3.47 -19.78
N ALA A 52 -17.07 -4.71 -19.67
CA ALA A 52 -16.27 -5.74 -19.04
C ALA A 52 -14.94 -5.84 -19.80
N ALA A 53 -13.82 -5.71 -19.09
CA ALA A 53 -12.50 -5.83 -19.68
C ALA A 53 -12.35 -7.23 -20.29
N GLY A 54 -12.31 -7.31 -21.62
CA GLY A 54 -11.96 -8.53 -22.32
C GLY A 54 -10.48 -8.88 -22.09
N ALA A 55 -10.12 -10.15 -22.19
CA ALA A 55 -8.73 -10.57 -22.17
C ALA A 55 -7.95 -9.82 -23.26
N GLY A 56 -7.06 -8.90 -22.85
CA GLY A 56 -6.28 -8.04 -23.76
C GLY A 56 -6.65 -6.55 -23.71
N ALA A 57 -7.60 -6.11 -22.88
CA ALA A 57 -7.81 -4.71 -22.63
C ALA A 57 -6.55 -4.12 -21.97
N LYS A 58 -6.08 -2.99 -22.49
CA LYS A 58 -4.99 -2.27 -21.83
C LYS A 58 -5.53 -1.61 -20.56
N ILE A 59 -4.70 -1.54 -19.56
CA ILE A 59 -5.07 -0.91 -18.26
C ILE A 59 -5.59 0.51 -18.46
N GLU A 60 -5.00 1.25 -19.40
CA GLU A 60 -5.39 2.60 -19.75
C GLU A 60 -6.85 2.70 -20.26
N ASP A 61 -7.36 1.62 -20.87
CA ASP A 61 -8.74 1.54 -21.37
C ASP A 61 -9.78 1.30 -20.24
N LEU A 62 -9.31 0.94 -19.03
CA LEU A 62 -10.14 0.66 -17.87
C LEU A 62 -10.40 1.88 -16.99
N TYR A 63 -9.58 2.92 -17.13
CA TYR A 63 -9.65 4.13 -16.33
C TYR A 63 -9.88 5.33 -17.23
N ASP A 64 -10.92 6.13 -16.90
CA ASP A 64 -11.16 7.44 -17.53
C ASP A 64 -10.27 8.47 -16.83
N ILE A 65 -8.98 8.46 -17.17
CA ILE A 65 -8.01 9.39 -16.62
C ILE A 65 -7.98 10.64 -17.46
N ASN A 66 -8.57 11.71 -16.94
CA ASN A 66 -8.50 13.04 -17.54
C ASN A 66 -7.13 13.69 -17.23
N ALA A 67 -6.07 13.12 -17.80
CA ALA A 67 -4.71 13.64 -17.61
C ALA A 67 -4.60 15.06 -18.20
N GLN A 68 -4.14 16.01 -17.38
CA GLN A 68 -3.92 17.39 -17.77
C GLN A 68 -2.46 17.76 -17.60
N ASP A 69 -1.95 18.63 -18.51
CA ASP A 69 -0.64 19.23 -18.31
C ASP A 69 -0.67 20.13 -17.06
N VAL A 70 0.33 19.98 -16.19
CA VAL A 70 0.44 20.75 -14.93
C VAL A 70 0.40 22.26 -15.19
N ASN A 71 0.99 22.72 -16.32
CA ASN A 71 0.99 24.12 -16.71
C ASN A 71 -0.39 24.66 -17.16
N SER A 72 -1.31 23.75 -17.50
CA SER A 72 -2.69 24.10 -17.86
C SER A 72 -3.60 24.27 -16.64
N LEU A 73 -3.15 23.82 -15.46
CA LEU A 73 -3.94 23.87 -14.23
C LEU A 73 -4.01 25.30 -13.68
N LYS A 74 -5.17 25.67 -13.17
CA LYS A 74 -5.33 26.93 -12.44
C LYS A 74 -4.65 26.82 -11.08
N LYS A 75 -3.84 27.81 -10.74
CA LYS A 75 -3.21 27.90 -9.41
C LYS A 75 -4.25 28.28 -8.35
N GLY A 76 -4.13 27.67 -7.18
CA GLY A 76 -4.98 27.94 -6.03
C GLY A 76 -6.32 27.20 -6.08
N GLY A 77 -7.23 27.60 -5.21
CA GLY A 77 -8.53 26.94 -5.04
C GLY A 77 -8.60 26.17 -3.72
N ILE A 78 -9.74 25.54 -3.48
CA ILE A 78 -10.01 24.73 -2.28
C ILE A 78 -10.52 23.36 -2.75
N LEU A 79 -9.77 22.31 -2.40
CA LEU A 79 -10.23 20.93 -2.54
C LEU A 79 -11.00 20.54 -1.28
N ARG A 80 -12.24 20.11 -1.42
CA ARG A 80 -13.07 19.61 -0.31
C ARG A 80 -13.25 18.12 -0.48
N LEU A 81 -12.76 17.35 0.51
CA LEU A 81 -12.89 15.90 0.56
C LEU A 81 -13.86 15.51 1.68
N PRO A 82 -14.70 14.48 1.48
CA PRO A 82 -15.56 13.97 2.54
C PRO A 82 -14.71 13.24 3.59
N ALA A 83 -15.03 13.44 4.86
CA ALA A 83 -14.49 12.68 5.98
C ALA A 83 -15.61 12.36 6.95
N GLY A 84 -15.62 11.14 7.52
CA GLY A 84 -16.60 10.70 8.51
C GLY A 84 -16.22 11.14 9.90
N SER A 85 -15.05 10.69 10.38
CA SER A 85 -14.53 11.05 11.70
C SER A 85 -13.01 11.15 11.67
N ILE A 86 -12.49 12.16 12.33
CA ILE A 86 -11.05 12.32 12.54
C ILE A 86 -10.69 11.73 13.91
N GLY A 87 -9.61 10.97 13.97
CA GLY A 87 -9.12 10.38 15.20
C GLY A 87 -8.57 11.44 16.19
N PRO A 88 -8.15 11.01 17.38
CA PRO A 88 -7.69 11.91 18.44
C PRO A 88 -6.39 12.65 18.10
N ASN A 89 -5.67 12.18 17.09
CA ASN A 89 -4.46 12.82 16.56
C ASN A 89 -4.27 12.46 15.08
N PHE A 90 -3.44 13.22 14.38
CA PHE A 90 -3.18 13.02 12.96
C PHE A 90 -2.02 12.06 12.65
N ASN A 91 -1.39 11.49 13.67
CA ASN A 91 -0.32 10.51 13.46
C ASN A 91 -0.91 9.12 13.15
N PHE A 92 -1.23 8.87 11.88
CA PHE A 92 -1.86 7.63 11.44
C PHE A 92 -0.93 6.41 11.50
N TYR A 93 0.34 6.56 11.85
CA TYR A 93 1.25 5.44 12.12
C TYR A 93 1.05 4.85 13.52
N THR A 94 0.41 5.58 14.43
CA THR A 94 0.11 5.09 15.78
C THR A 94 -1.26 4.42 15.85
N GLN A 95 -1.44 3.51 16.82
CA GLN A 95 -2.70 2.80 17.00
C GLN A 95 -3.89 3.74 17.23
N SER A 96 -3.71 4.82 17.98
CA SER A 96 -4.78 5.79 18.27
C SER A 96 -5.11 6.72 17.09
N GLY A 97 -4.15 6.97 16.20
CA GLY A 97 -4.32 7.83 15.02
C GLY A 97 -4.66 7.07 13.73
N ASN A 98 -4.57 5.74 13.72
CA ASN A 98 -4.80 4.93 12.53
C ASN A 98 -6.30 4.71 12.29
N THR A 99 -6.97 5.76 11.82
CA THR A 99 -8.35 5.68 11.34
C THR A 99 -8.38 5.86 9.83
N SER A 100 -9.39 5.30 9.16
CA SER A 100 -9.51 5.39 7.69
C SER A 100 -9.50 6.84 7.20
N ASP A 101 -10.19 7.73 7.91
CA ASP A 101 -10.25 9.14 7.52
C ASP A 101 -8.92 9.85 7.74
N ASN A 102 -8.21 9.58 8.85
CA ASN A 102 -6.88 10.12 9.06
C ASN A 102 -5.90 9.66 8.00
N VAL A 103 -5.91 8.36 7.66
CA VAL A 103 -5.05 7.82 6.60
C VAL A 103 -5.33 8.53 5.28
N ASN A 104 -6.60 8.67 4.89
CA ASN A 104 -7.00 9.32 3.64
C ASN A 104 -6.59 10.80 3.60
N VAL A 105 -6.82 11.56 4.67
CA VAL A 105 -6.45 12.98 4.75
C VAL A 105 -4.93 13.13 4.73
N MET A 106 -4.24 12.41 5.59
CA MET A 106 -2.78 12.56 5.74
C MET A 106 -2.01 12.05 4.52
N SER A 107 -2.44 10.95 3.88
CA SER A 107 -1.80 10.47 2.64
C SER A 107 -2.00 11.44 1.46
N THR A 108 -3.06 12.28 1.50
CA THR A 108 -3.29 13.30 0.48
C THR A 108 -2.33 14.50 0.62
N ILE A 109 -1.94 14.85 1.85
CA ILE A 109 -1.13 16.05 2.15
C ILE A 109 0.33 15.73 2.51
N SER A 110 0.61 14.50 2.95
CA SER A 110 1.95 14.04 3.35
C SER A 110 2.49 13.08 2.31
N GLN A 111 3.34 13.58 1.41
CA GLN A 111 3.89 12.80 0.30
C GLN A 111 5.40 12.58 0.41
N ALA A 112 5.91 12.55 1.63
CA ALA A 112 7.34 12.33 1.87
C ALA A 112 7.69 10.84 1.77
N GLY A 113 7.78 10.32 0.55
CA GLY A 113 8.15 8.93 0.32
C GLY A 113 8.95 8.74 -0.96
N MET A 114 9.72 7.65 -1.02
CA MET A 114 10.56 7.34 -2.18
C MET A 114 9.78 6.84 -3.39
N TRP A 115 8.49 6.50 -3.24
CA TRP A 115 7.75 5.82 -4.28
C TRP A 115 6.44 6.51 -4.59
N ASN A 116 6.19 6.69 -5.87
CA ASN A 116 4.88 7.05 -6.41
C ASN A 116 4.24 5.79 -6.96
N LEU A 117 3.01 5.49 -6.53
CA LEU A 117 2.20 4.42 -7.09
C LEU A 117 1.35 5.02 -8.21
N ASP A 118 1.57 4.55 -9.43
CA ASP A 118 0.78 4.95 -10.59
C ASP A 118 -0.56 4.19 -10.62
N PHE A 119 -1.52 4.68 -11.39
CA PHE A 119 -2.87 4.10 -11.53
C PHE A 119 -2.86 2.65 -12.03
N ASP A 120 -1.83 2.25 -12.77
CA ASP A 120 -1.64 0.88 -13.29
C ASP A 120 -1.02 -0.08 -12.25
N GLY A 121 -0.77 0.40 -11.03
CA GLY A 121 -0.10 -0.36 -9.97
C GLY A 121 1.42 -0.37 -10.06
N THR A 122 2.01 0.39 -10.98
CA THR A 122 3.46 0.48 -11.15
C THR A 122 4.05 1.45 -10.13
N TYR A 123 5.09 1.02 -9.43
CA TYR A 123 5.86 1.89 -8.56
C TYR A 123 6.93 2.62 -9.37
N LYS A 124 6.97 3.94 -9.24
CA LYS A 124 7.99 4.81 -9.81
C LYS A 124 8.76 5.48 -8.68
N LEU A 125 10.09 5.57 -8.83
CA LEU A 125 10.91 6.30 -7.86
C LEU A 125 10.50 7.77 -7.89
N ASN A 126 10.22 8.32 -6.71
CA ASN A 126 9.91 9.73 -6.55
C ASN A 126 11.21 10.53 -6.53
N THR A 127 11.55 11.14 -7.66
CA THR A 127 12.81 11.86 -7.86
C THR A 127 12.90 13.16 -7.06
N ASP A 128 11.81 13.63 -6.46
CA ASP A 128 11.84 14.75 -5.54
C ASP A 128 12.54 14.37 -4.22
N PHE A 129 12.51 13.09 -3.85
CA PHE A 129 13.12 12.58 -2.61
C PHE A 129 14.35 11.71 -2.83
N ALA A 130 14.38 10.88 -3.88
CA ALA A 130 15.51 9.98 -4.14
C ALA A 130 15.87 9.94 -5.62
N VAL A 131 17.15 10.00 -5.92
CA VAL A 131 17.66 9.97 -7.30
C VAL A 131 18.07 8.58 -7.76
N SER A 132 18.36 7.65 -6.82
CA SER A 132 18.53 6.22 -7.14
C SER A 132 18.16 5.32 -5.97
N PHE A 133 17.73 4.12 -6.33
CA PHE A 133 17.43 3.03 -5.41
C PHE A 133 17.84 1.73 -6.10
N GLU A 134 18.96 1.20 -5.69
CA GLU A 134 19.56 0.01 -6.31
C GLU A 134 19.68 -1.09 -5.27
N HIS A 135 19.42 -2.31 -5.66
CA HIS A 135 19.59 -3.45 -4.76
C HIS A 135 20.53 -4.50 -5.34
N SER A 136 21.22 -5.18 -4.46
CA SER A 136 22.11 -6.28 -4.80
C SER A 136 21.99 -7.39 -3.77
N LYS A 137 22.31 -8.60 -4.19
CA LYS A 137 22.43 -9.74 -3.27
C LYS A 137 23.88 -9.88 -2.81
N LYS A 138 24.09 -9.95 -1.51
CA LYS A 138 25.40 -10.12 -0.89
C LYS A 138 25.37 -11.35 0.04
N GLY A 139 25.76 -12.51 -0.50
CA GLY A 139 25.52 -13.79 0.17
C GLY A 139 24.03 -14.07 0.28
N ASP A 140 23.53 -14.32 1.49
CA ASP A 140 22.10 -14.54 1.75
C ASP A 140 21.34 -13.26 2.10
N LYS A 141 22.01 -12.10 2.13
CA LYS A 141 21.42 -10.81 2.45
C LYS A 141 21.16 -10.00 1.20
N ILE A 142 20.16 -9.12 1.31
CA ILE A 142 19.92 -8.06 0.33
C ILE A 142 20.50 -6.77 0.88
N GLN A 143 21.23 -6.05 0.05
CA GLN A 143 21.64 -4.66 0.30
C GLN A 143 20.96 -3.74 -0.69
N VAL A 144 20.47 -2.61 -0.17
CA VAL A 144 19.88 -1.54 -0.97
C VAL A 144 20.73 -0.30 -0.80
N ALA A 145 21.24 0.22 -1.90
CA ALA A 145 21.91 1.51 -1.97
C ALA A 145 20.90 2.58 -2.37
N VAL A 146 20.78 3.60 -1.55
CA VAL A 146 19.87 4.73 -1.77
C VAL A 146 20.69 5.99 -1.96
N LYS A 147 20.37 6.79 -2.99
CA LYS A 147 20.82 8.18 -3.13
C LYS A 147 19.62 9.10 -3.02
N LEU A 148 19.65 9.99 -2.04
CA LEU A 148 18.63 11.01 -1.81
C LEU A 148 18.86 12.22 -2.70
N ASN A 149 17.79 12.96 -2.96
CA ASN A 149 17.89 14.24 -3.65
C ASN A 149 18.40 15.31 -2.67
N PRO A 150 19.55 15.95 -2.90
CA PRO A 150 20.09 16.96 -2.00
C PRO A 150 19.22 18.22 -1.84
N LYS A 151 18.22 18.38 -2.73
CA LYS A 151 17.25 19.49 -2.65
C LYS A 151 16.03 19.16 -1.82
N ALA A 152 15.85 17.89 -1.45
CA ALA A 152 14.72 17.46 -0.64
C ALA A 152 14.84 17.96 0.79
N VAL A 153 13.80 18.62 1.27
CA VAL A 153 13.72 19.16 2.63
C VAL A 153 12.35 18.86 3.24
N PHE A 154 12.30 18.79 4.56
CA PHE A 154 11.04 18.80 5.31
C PHE A 154 10.40 20.19 5.31
N ASN A 155 9.16 20.29 5.78
CA ASN A 155 8.40 21.54 5.80
C ASN A 155 9.06 22.66 6.62
N ASP A 156 9.91 22.31 7.59
CA ASP A 156 10.68 23.24 8.41
C ASP A 156 12.03 23.63 7.78
N GLY A 157 12.33 23.11 6.57
CA GLY A 157 13.59 23.33 5.87
C GLY A 157 14.71 22.37 6.24
N THR A 158 14.49 21.43 7.16
CA THR A 158 15.50 20.43 7.51
C THR A 158 15.80 19.53 6.30
N PRO A 159 17.08 19.35 5.88
CA PRO A 159 17.43 18.48 4.77
C PRO A 159 17.06 17.01 5.05
N ILE A 160 16.53 16.36 4.01
CA ILE A 160 16.28 14.90 4.04
C ILE A 160 17.60 14.19 3.75
N THR A 161 18.18 13.57 4.78
CA THR A 161 19.47 12.89 4.73
C THR A 161 19.32 11.43 5.17
N TYR A 162 20.42 10.66 5.14
CA TYR A 162 20.44 9.31 5.68
C TYR A 162 19.91 9.22 7.12
N LYS A 163 20.01 10.31 7.92
CA LYS A 163 19.47 10.37 9.28
C LYS A 163 17.95 10.24 9.31
N ALA A 164 17.26 10.79 8.32
CA ALA A 164 15.81 10.63 8.20
C ALA A 164 15.44 9.15 7.90
N LEU A 165 16.21 8.48 7.05
CA LEU A 165 16.02 7.05 6.78
C LEU A 165 16.30 6.20 8.01
N GLN A 166 17.34 6.54 8.74
CA GLN A 166 17.73 5.88 9.99
C GLN A 166 16.67 6.07 11.08
N SER A 167 16.15 7.29 11.23
CA SER A 167 15.04 7.60 12.14
C SER A 167 13.78 6.83 11.78
N THR A 168 13.39 6.84 10.50
CA THR A 168 12.25 6.08 9.99
C THR A 168 12.38 4.60 10.34
N TRP A 169 13.53 3.99 10.06
CA TRP A 169 13.80 2.61 10.44
C TRP A 169 13.72 2.40 11.95
N ASN A 170 14.34 3.26 12.75
CA ASN A 170 14.33 3.14 14.22
C ASN A 170 12.91 3.18 14.79
N ILE A 171 12.03 3.96 14.20
CA ILE A 171 10.62 4.06 14.61
C ILE A 171 9.86 2.79 14.24
N PHE A 172 10.07 2.25 13.04
CA PHE A 172 9.28 1.13 12.53
C PHE A 172 9.88 -0.25 12.76
N LYS A 173 11.14 -0.40 13.16
CA LYS A 173 11.83 -1.70 13.24
C LYS A 173 11.22 -2.70 14.23
N SER A 174 10.45 -2.23 15.21
CA SER A 174 9.82 -3.07 16.22
C SER A 174 8.59 -2.41 16.81
N LEU A 175 7.57 -3.20 17.13
CA LEU A 175 6.37 -2.75 17.85
C LEU A 175 6.67 -2.40 19.32
N ASP A 176 7.75 -2.96 19.87
CA ASP A 176 8.14 -2.81 21.28
C ASP A 176 9.11 -1.66 21.53
N ASN A 177 9.31 -0.76 20.57
CA ASN A 177 10.29 0.34 20.66
C ASN A 177 9.78 1.61 21.31
N GLY A 178 8.54 1.60 21.85
CA GLY A 178 7.95 2.71 22.57
C GLY A 178 7.17 3.73 21.72
N TYR A 179 7.16 3.59 20.38
CA TYR A 179 6.45 4.51 19.50
C TYR A 179 4.96 4.15 19.27
N ASN A 180 4.49 3.02 19.82
CA ASN A 180 3.10 2.57 19.72
C ASN A 180 2.56 2.53 18.28
N ILE A 181 3.39 2.10 17.35
CA ILE A 181 3.05 1.99 15.92
C ILE A 181 2.11 0.81 15.65
N VAL A 182 1.37 0.87 14.55
CA VAL A 182 0.42 -0.20 14.15
C VAL A 182 1.10 -1.38 13.46
N SER A 183 2.25 -1.14 12.79
CA SER A 183 2.95 -2.18 12.02
C SER A 183 4.41 -1.83 11.82
N SER A 184 5.28 -2.83 11.88
CA SER A 184 6.69 -2.72 11.49
C SER A 184 6.88 -2.90 9.97
N GLY A 185 5.99 -3.64 9.31
CA GLY A 185 6.06 -3.90 7.87
C GLY A 185 7.41 -4.50 7.46
N ILE A 186 8.01 -3.93 6.42
CA ILE A 186 9.32 -4.36 5.89
C ILE A 186 10.47 -4.09 6.86
N TYR A 187 10.31 -3.12 7.78
CA TYR A 187 11.42 -2.65 8.63
C TYR A 187 11.85 -3.66 9.69
N GLU A 188 11.03 -4.63 10.06
CA GLU A 188 11.43 -5.72 10.96
C GLU A 188 12.50 -6.63 10.34
N PHE A 189 12.63 -6.63 9.01
CA PHE A 189 13.62 -7.39 8.27
C PHE A 189 14.89 -6.59 7.97
N VAL A 190 14.91 -5.30 8.26
CA VAL A 190 16.09 -4.44 8.10
C VAL A 190 17.01 -4.60 9.30
N GLU A 191 18.24 -5.00 9.02
CA GLU A 191 19.30 -5.17 10.03
C GLU A 191 20.01 -3.85 10.35
N SER A 192 20.29 -3.05 9.30
CA SER A 192 20.95 -1.76 9.46
C SER A 192 20.55 -0.76 8.38
N VAL A 193 20.61 0.51 8.76
CA VAL A 193 20.58 1.67 7.85
C VAL A 193 21.81 2.50 8.15
N GLU A 194 22.79 2.46 7.27
CA GLU A 194 24.11 3.09 7.46
C GLU A 194 24.29 4.24 6.49
N LYS A 195 25.05 5.25 6.91
CA LYS A 195 25.51 6.31 6.03
C LYS A 195 26.32 5.74 4.88
N GLY A 196 26.07 6.19 3.65
CA GLY A 196 26.91 5.90 2.50
C GLY A 196 28.08 6.85 2.38
N GLU A 197 28.41 7.22 1.14
CA GLU A 197 29.58 8.09 0.85
C GLU A 197 29.41 9.51 1.39
N ASP A 198 28.17 10.00 1.45
CA ASP A 198 27.83 11.35 1.93
C ASP A 198 26.55 11.35 2.75
N ASP A 199 26.08 12.53 3.17
CA ASP A 199 24.86 12.66 3.97
C ASP A 199 23.58 12.34 3.17
N TYR A 200 23.66 12.32 1.86
CA TYR A 200 22.54 12.05 0.95
C TYR A 200 22.58 10.62 0.39
N SER A 201 23.39 9.76 0.97
CA SER A 201 23.46 8.36 0.59
C SER A 201 23.35 7.44 1.80
N ALA A 202 22.69 6.29 1.62
CA ALA A 202 22.53 5.27 2.64
C ALA A 202 22.65 3.87 2.05
N THR A 203 23.16 2.95 2.87
CA THR A 203 23.11 1.51 2.61
C THR A 203 22.17 0.86 3.63
N VAL A 204 21.17 0.16 3.12
CA VAL A 204 20.22 -0.61 3.93
C VAL A 204 20.56 -2.08 3.77
N THR A 205 20.79 -2.78 4.87
CA THR A 205 21.05 -4.21 4.88
C THR A 205 19.85 -4.94 5.47
N PHE A 206 19.37 -5.97 4.75
CA PHE A 206 18.30 -6.85 5.22
C PHE A 206 18.88 -8.11 5.85
N SER A 207 18.32 -8.53 6.98
CA SER A 207 18.65 -9.78 7.65
C SER A 207 18.26 -11.01 6.84
N LYS A 208 17.18 -10.90 6.04
CA LYS A 208 16.69 -11.92 5.10
C LYS A 208 15.99 -11.24 3.92
N PRO A 209 15.89 -11.93 2.76
CA PRO A 209 15.17 -11.37 1.61
C PRO A 209 13.72 -11.06 1.95
N PHE A 210 13.26 -9.88 1.53
CA PHE A 210 11.86 -9.45 1.61
C PHE A 210 11.49 -8.68 0.35
N TYR A 211 10.29 -8.91 -0.16
CA TYR A 211 9.72 -8.22 -1.32
C TYR A 211 8.25 -7.90 -1.07
N PRO A 212 7.70 -6.81 -1.63
CA PRO A 212 8.34 -5.87 -2.56
C PRO A 212 9.23 -4.85 -1.83
N LEU A 213 10.41 -4.56 -2.39
CA LEU A 213 11.32 -3.55 -1.85
C LEU A 213 10.76 -2.12 -1.92
N GLN A 214 9.76 -1.88 -2.75
CA GLN A 214 9.04 -0.61 -2.86
C GLN A 214 8.24 -0.24 -1.60
N SER A 215 8.09 -1.18 -0.65
CA SER A 215 7.55 -0.87 0.67
C SER A 215 8.56 -0.14 1.57
N LEU A 216 9.87 -0.18 1.22
CA LEU A 216 10.90 0.49 1.99
C LEU A 216 10.87 1.99 1.70
N PHE A 217 10.81 2.78 2.77
CA PHE A 217 10.73 4.25 2.71
C PHE A 217 9.58 4.79 1.85
N SER A 218 8.44 4.07 1.85
CA SER A 218 7.19 4.63 1.37
C SER A 218 6.80 5.89 2.14
N GLU A 219 7.29 6.00 3.37
CA GLU A 219 7.26 7.21 4.19
C GLU A 219 8.68 7.52 4.71
N ILE A 220 9.00 8.81 4.82
CA ILE A 220 10.24 9.30 5.42
C ILE A 220 9.87 10.24 6.56
N LEU A 221 10.23 9.83 7.79
CA LEU A 221 9.90 10.59 8.99
C LEU A 221 11.02 11.55 9.37
N HIS A 222 10.63 12.68 9.97
CA HIS A 222 11.57 13.68 10.43
C HIS A 222 12.48 13.13 11.55
N PRO A 223 13.80 13.36 11.52
CA PRO A 223 14.74 12.77 12.48
C PRO A 223 14.62 13.31 13.91
N ALA A 224 13.83 14.36 14.13
CA ALA A 224 13.55 14.90 15.47
C ALA A 224 12.32 14.27 16.15
N LEU A 225 11.71 13.23 15.53
CA LEU A 225 10.58 12.50 16.10
C LEU A 225 11.04 11.42 17.08
#